data_b58f3607f537e27039fcae72811de566
#
_entry.id   b58f3607f537e27039fcae72811de566
#
_cell.length_a   1.000
_cell.length_b   1.000
_cell.length_c   1.000
_cell.angle_alpha   90.00
_cell.angle_beta   90.00
_cell.angle_gamma   90.00
#
_symmetry.space_group_name_H-M   'P 1'
#
loop_
_entity.id
_entity.type
_entity.pdbx_description
1 polymer ?
#
loop_
_entity_poly.entity_id
_entity_poly.type
_entity_poly.pdbx_seq_one_letter_code
_entity_poly.pdbx_strand_id
1 'polypeptide(L)'
;MASGQIRMTPESMRARAAEYSAEGEKLQEIINKMDTLLSQLQSEWEGSASESYAQRYTELKPGFVKARGLIEEISNALKSTANIVEETDTNIANQFKA
;
A
#
# COMPACT_ATOMS: atom_id res chain seq x y z
N MET A 1 21.39 -0.20 -22.43
CA MET A 1 20.68 0.23 -21.21
C MET A 1 21.69 0.70 -20.17
N ALA A 2 21.39 1.77 -19.53
CA ALA A 2 22.27 2.29 -18.48
C ALA A 2 22.05 1.48 -17.21
N SER A 3 22.41 0.18 -17.24
CA SER A 3 22.28 -0.70 -16.11
C SER A 3 23.10 -0.18 -14.95
N GLY A 4 22.58 -0.24 -13.75
CA GLY A 4 23.22 0.25 -12.55
C GLY A 4 23.00 1.73 -12.25
N GLN A 5 22.40 2.49 -13.14
CA GLN A 5 22.07 3.87 -12.85
C GLN A 5 20.72 3.94 -12.18
N ILE A 6 20.68 4.61 -11.02
CA ILE A 6 19.44 4.90 -10.33
C ILE A 6 18.94 6.23 -10.85
N ARG A 7 17.78 6.21 -11.49
CA ARG A 7 17.19 7.41 -12.08
C ARG A 7 16.06 7.99 -11.22
N MET A 8 15.86 7.47 -10.04
CA MET A 8 14.82 7.98 -9.17
C MET A 8 15.31 9.21 -8.43
N THR A 9 14.59 10.30 -8.60
CA THR A 9 14.80 11.52 -7.83
C THR A 9 13.91 11.50 -6.58
N PRO A 10 14.19 12.34 -5.57
CA PRO A 10 13.26 12.48 -4.44
C PRO A 10 11.83 12.76 -4.88
N GLU A 11 11.66 13.58 -5.90
CA GLU A 11 10.33 13.91 -6.44
C GLU A 11 9.64 12.68 -7.01
N SER A 12 10.37 11.88 -7.81
CA SER A 12 9.79 10.67 -8.40
C SER A 12 9.51 9.61 -7.34
N MET A 13 10.33 9.52 -6.29
CA MET A 13 10.08 8.62 -5.17
C MET A 13 8.80 8.98 -4.44
N ARG A 14 8.58 10.28 -4.21
CA ARG A 14 7.35 10.76 -3.57
C ARG A 14 6.13 10.51 -4.46
N ALA A 15 6.27 10.68 -5.77
CA ALA A 15 5.19 10.39 -6.71
C ALA A 15 4.82 8.90 -6.68
N ARG A 16 5.80 8.02 -6.65
CA ARG A 16 5.55 6.58 -6.53
C ARG A 16 4.95 6.22 -5.18
N ALA A 17 5.41 6.87 -4.11
CA ALA A 17 4.81 6.68 -2.79
C ALA A 17 3.33 7.01 -2.78
N ALA A 18 2.96 8.13 -3.43
CA ALA A 18 1.56 8.52 -3.54
C ALA A 18 0.75 7.52 -4.35
N GLU A 19 1.33 6.93 -5.40
CA GLU A 19 0.67 5.90 -6.20
C GLU A 19 0.42 4.63 -5.37
N TYR A 20 1.41 4.19 -4.59
CA TYR A 20 1.24 3.05 -3.68
C TYR A 20 0.15 3.33 -2.65
N SER A 21 0.17 4.51 -2.05
CA SER A 21 -0.84 4.89 -1.08
C SER A 21 -2.25 4.88 -1.68
N ALA A 22 -2.40 5.39 -2.90
CA ALA A 22 -3.68 5.37 -3.61
C ALA A 22 -4.15 3.94 -3.89
N GLU A 23 -3.25 3.05 -4.28
CA GLU A 23 -3.61 1.64 -4.50
C GLU A 23 -3.98 0.96 -3.18
N GLY A 24 -3.31 1.32 -2.09
CA GLY A 24 -3.66 0.83 -0.76
C GLY A 24 -5.08 1.25 -0.35
N GLU A 25 -5.46 2.48 -0.66
CA GLU A 25 -6.81 2.96 -0.40
C GLU A 25 -7.87 2.21 -1.21
N LYS A 26 -7.55 1.90 -2.48
CA LYS A 26 -8.42 1.09 -3.33
C LYS A 26 -8.59 -0.31 -2.75
N LEU A 27 -7.52 -0.90 -2.25
CA LEU A 27 -7.61 -2.22 -1.61
C LEU A 27 -8.48 -2.15 -0.36
N GLN A 28 -8.36 -1.08 0.43
CA GLN A 28 -9.22 -0.88 1.59
C GLN A 28 -10.69 -0.78 1.19
N GLU A 29 -10.98 -0.07 0.12
CA GLU A 29 -12.34 0.02 -0.41
C GLU A 29 -12.86 -1.35 -0.84
N ILE A 30 -12.00 -2.15 -1.48
CA ILE A 30 -12.36 -3.51 -1.88
C ILE A 30 -12.68 -4.36 -0.66
N ILE A 31 -11.86 -4.29 0.39
CA ILE A 31 -12.08 -5.03 1.63
C ILE A 31 -13.42 -4.63 2.25
N ASN A 32 -13.69 -3.33 2.32
CA ASN A 32 -14.96 -2.81 2.86
C ASN A 32 -16.16 -3.30 2.02
N LYS A 33 -16.00 -3.29 0.70
CA LYS A 33 -17.06 -3.78 -0.20
C LYS A 33 -17.31 -5.26 -0.02
N MET A 34 -16.24 -6.04 0.18
CA MET A 34 -16.38 -7.47 0.43
C MET A 34 -17.11 -7.76 1.74
N ASP A 35 -16.82 -6.97 2.79
CA ASP A 35 -17.55 -7.07 4.05
C ASP A 35 -19.05 -6.84 3.84
N THR A 36 -19.39 -5.80 3.07
CA THR A 36 -20.78 -5.46 2.76
C THR A 36 -21.45 -6.57 1.95
N LEU A 37 -20.76 -7.08 0.93
CA LEU A 37 -21.29 -8.15 0.09
C LEU A 37 -21.53 -9.42 0.89
N LEU A 38 -20.64 -9.73 1.83
CA LEU A 38 -20.83 -10.88 2.69
C LEU A 38 -22.06 -10.73 3.57
N SER A 39 -22.25 -9.55 4.17
CA SER A 39 -23.45 -9.27 4.98
C SER A 39 -24.72 -9.43 4.16
N GLN A 40 -24.73 -8.93 2.92
CA GLN A 40 -25.87 -9.07 2.02
C GLN A 40 -26.12 -10.54 1.68
N LEU A 41 -25.06 -11.28 1.38
CA LEU A 41 -25.16 -12.70 1.06
C LEU A 41 -25.76 -13.47 2.22
N GLN A 42 -25.31 -13.19 3.46
CA GLN A 42 -25.80 -13.85 4.65
C GLN A 42 -27.27 -13.55 4.90
N SER A 43 -27.75 -12.34 4.56
CA SER A 43 -29.16 -11.99 4.73
C SER A 43 -30.05 -12.59 3.65
N GLU A 44 -29.49 -12.84 2.47
CA GLU A 44 -30.26 -13.38 1.33
C GLU A 44 -30.24 -14.90 1.26
N TRP A 45 -29.22 -15.52 1.82
CA TRP A 45 -28.98 -16.95 1.68
C TRP A 45 -28.85 -17.61 3.06
N GLU A 46 -29.89 -18.32 3.44
CA GLU A 46 -29.90 -19.05 4.72
C GLU A 46 -29.35 -20.45 4.51
N GLY A 47 -28.61 -20.93 5.53
CA GLY A 47 -28.16 -22.30 5.56
C GLY A 47 -26.65 -22.45 5.81
N SER A 48 -26.21 -23.70 5.89
CA SER A 48 -24.84 -24.03 6.22
C SER A 48 -23.83 -23.57 5.18
N ALA A 49 -24.25 -23.47 3.90
CA ALA A 49 -23.37 -23.00 2.84
C ALA A 49 -23.01 -21.53 3.04
N SER A 50 -23.98 -20.70 3.44
CA SER A 50 -23.75 -19.29 3.74
C SER A 50 -22.77 -19.14 4.91
N GLU A 51 -22.92 -19.93 5.94
CA GLU A 51 -22.03 -19.93 7.10
C GLU A 51 -20.60 -20.34 6.69
N SER A 52 -20.47 -21.33 5.80
CA SER A 52 -19.18 -21.79 5.30
C SER A 52 -18.44 -20.69 4.56
N TYR A 53 -19.15 -19.93 3.69
CA TYR A 53 -18.56 -18.79 3.00
C TYR A 53 -18.14 -17.68 3.96
N ALA A 54 -18.96 -17.39 4.95
CA ALA A 54 -18.65 -16.40 5.96
C ALA A 54 -17.38 -16.78 6.74
N GLN A 55 -17.28 -18.03 7.14
CA GLN A 55 -16.10 -18.53 7.84
C GLN A 55 -14.86 -18.46 6.97
N ARG A 56 -14.97 -18.87 5.71
CA ARG A 56 -13.86 -18.81 4.77
C ARG A 56 -13.34 -17.39 4.57
N TYR A 57 -14.26 -16.44 4.39
CA TYR A 57 -13.89 -15.04 4.27
C TYR A 57 -13.18 -14.52 5.52
N THR A 58 -13.71 -14.87 6.70
CA THR A 58 -13.10 -14.47 7.96
C THR A 58 -11.67 -15.00 8.10
N GLU A 59 -11.39 -16.19 7.59
CA GLU A 59 -10.05 -16.77 7.58
C GLU A 59 -9.12 -16.06 6.60
N LEU A 60 -9.65 -15.61 5.47
CA LEU A 60 -8.85 -14.96 4.41
C LEU A 60 -8.65 -13.47 4.62
N LYS A 61 -9.59 -12.81 5.29
CA LYS A 61 -9.56 -11.36 5.46
C LYS A 61 -8.27 -10.84 6.10
N PRO A 62 -7.70 -11.47 7.13
CA PRO A 62 -6.45 -10.97 7.71
C PRO A 62 -5.32 -10.85 6.71
N GLY A 63 -5.29 -11.71 5.68
CA GLY A 63 -4.31 -11.61 4.60
C GLY A 63 -4.49 -10.36 3.77
N PHE A 64 -5.71 -9.97 3.47
CA PHE A 64 -5.99 -8.73 2.73
C PHE A 64 -5.63 -7.50 3.56
N VAL A 65 -5.94 -7.51 4.84
CA VAL A 65 -5.60 -6.42 5.75
C VAL A 65 -4.08 -6.28 5.86
N LYS A 66 -3.37 -7.40 5.93
CA LYS A 66 -1.91 -7.42 5.98
C LYS A 66 -1.31 -6.87 4.67
N ALA A 67 -1.87 -7.24 3.53
CA ALA A 67 -1.45 -6.72 2.23
C ALA A 67 -1.63 -5.20 2.16
N ARG A 68 -2.75 -4.71 2.68
CA ARG A 68 -3.02 -3.27 2.76
C ARG A 68 -1.94 -2.56 3.58
N GLY A 69 -1.59 -3.12 4.73
CA GLY A 69 -0.53 -2.59 5.60
C GLY A 69 0.83 -2.58 4.92
N LEU A 70 1.16 -3.64 4.18
CA LEU A 70 2.41 -3.74 3.45
C LEU A 70 2.52 -2.66 2.38
N ILE A 71 1.44 -2.39 1.67
CA ILE A 71 1.42 -1.32 0.66
C ILE A 71 1.73 0.03 1.32
N GLU A 72 1.15 0.30 2.47
CA GLU A 72 1.42 1.54 3.21
C GLU A 72 2.86 1.61 3.68
N GLU A 73 3.44 0.50 4.11
CA GLU A 73 4.85 0.44 4.48
C GLU A 73 5.76 0.77 3.31
N ILE A 74 5.44 0.29 2.11
CA ILE A 74 6.20 0.59 0.89
C ILE A 74 6.13 2.10 0.61
N SER A 75 4.94 2.68 0.69
CA SER A 75 4.76 4.12 0.49
C SER A 75 5.62 4.92 1.47
N ASN A 76 5.57 4.57 2.75
CA ASN A 76 6.35 5.25 3.78
C ASN A 76 7.85 5.07 3.60
N ALA A 77 8.30 3.89 3.18
CA ALA A 77 9.71 3.64 2.91
C ALA A 77 10.21 4.52 1.75
N LEU A 78 9.42 4.68 0.70
CA LEU A 78 9.77 5.55 -0.42
C LEU A 78 9.88 7.01 0.00
N LYS A 79 8.95 7.49 0.83
CA LYS A 79 9.00 8.86 1.36
C LYS A 79 10.24 9.08 2.21
N SER A 80 10.55 8.12 3.07
CA SER A 80 11.72 8.18 3.94
C SER A 80 13.01 8.22 3.12
N THR A 81 13.11 7.37 2.10
CA THR A 81 14.28 7.35 1.22
C THR A 81 14.42 8.67 0.47
N ALA A 82 13.30 9.22 -0.03
CA ALA A 82 13.30 10.51 -0.70
C ALA A 82 13.87 11.62 0.20
N ASN A 83 13.47 11.62 1.46
CA ASN A 83 13.96 12.60 2.42
C ASN A 83 15.47 12.45 2.67
N ILE A 84 15.95 11.22 2.79
CA ILE A 84 17.38 10.94 3.00
C ILE A 84 18.21 11.40 1.80
N VAL A 85 17.77 11.08 0.60
CA VAL A 85 18.47 11.49 -0.62
C VAL A 85 18.52 13.02 -0.72
N GLU A 86 17.41 13.68 -0.43
CA GLU A 86 17.33 15.15 -0.50
C GLU A 86 18.25 15.80 0.53
N GLU A 87 18.29 15.29 1.75
CA GLU A 87 19.19 15.78 2.78
C GLU A 87 20.65 15.60 2.40
N THR A 88 20.99 14.43 1.85
CA THR A 88 22.34 14.13 1.42
C THR A 88 22.79 15.10 0.31
N ASP A 89 21.94 15.34 -0.67
CA ASP A 89 22.24 16.26 -1.76
C ASP A 89 22.43 17.68 -1.24
N THR A 90 21.62 18.11 -0.29
CA THR A 90 21.72 19.43 0.33
C THR A 90 23.03 19.57 1.10
N ASN A 91 23.38 18.55 1.88
CA ASN A 91 24.60 18.55 2.66
C ASN A 91 25.84 18.63 1.76
N ILE A 92 25.84 17.86 0.68
CA ILE A 92 26.94 17.89 -0.29
C ILE A 92 27.07 19.29 -0.91
N ALA A 93 25.97 19.86 -1.34
CA ALA A 93 25.96 21.21 -1.91
C ALA A 93 26.49 22.26 -0.94
N ASN A 94 26.11 22.16 0.33
CA ASN A 94 26.58 23.07 1.36
C ASN A 94 28.07 22.93 1.63
N GLN A 95 28.63 21.73 1.56
CA GLN A 95 30.06 21.49 1.70
C GLN A 95 30.83 22.17 0.57
N PHE A 96 30.31 22.16 -0.63
CA PHE A 96 30.98 22.79 -1.77
C PHE A 96 30.85 24.31 -1.76
N LYS A 97 29.87 24.85 -1.07
CA LYS A 97 29.71 26.31 -0.94
C LYS A 97 30.65 26.92 0.09
N ALA A 98 31.08 26.11 1.04
CA ALA A 98 31.99 26.59 2.07
C ALA A 98 33.43 26.72 1.54
#